data_ecb6c546111c46c36b5bafcc47c11a28
#
_entry.id   ecb6c546111c46c36b5bafcc47c11a28
#
_cell.length_a   1.000
_cell.length_b   1.000
_cell.length_c   1.000
_cell.angle_alpha   90.00
_cell.angle_beta   90.00
_cell.angle_gamma   90.00
#
_symmetry.space_group_name_H-M   'P 1'
#
loop_
_entity.id
_entity.type
_entity.pdbx_description
1 polymer ?
#
loop_
_entity_poly.entity_id
_entity_poly.type
_entity_poly.pdbx_seq_one_letter_code
_entity_poly.pdbx_strand_id
1 'polypeptide(L)'
;MSQATAIRAEEKATNEQTIKDAVEAQTAVAQALTVLKEFYEKAAEATALLQGKQKPEVFDEPYTGMQSENGGVVGMLEVIQSDFARLETDTKAAEAEAQKAFDEFTSESAVNRAANAKDVEHKTTKKTNQEAALTAKKADLEGTQKELDAALAYYDKLKPSALSLFR
;
A
#
# COMPACT_ATOMS: atom_id res chain seq x y z
N MET A 1 11.53 3.05 -0.39
CA MET A 1 11.19 3.01 1.06
C MET A 1 10.69 4.38 1.54
N SER A 2 11.48 5.46 1.52
CA SER A 2 11.04 6.78 2.04
C SER A 2 9.72 7.29 1.44
N GLN A 3 9.55 7.15 0.12
CA GLN A 3 8.32 7.55 -0.56
C GLN A 3 7.12 6.70 -0.13
N ALA A 4 7.27 5.37 -0.05
CA ALA A 4 6.20 4.49 0.41
C ALA A 4 5.80 4.78 1.87
N THR A 5 6.77 5.07 2.73
CA THR A 5 6.52 5.46 4.12
C THR A 5 5.77 6.80 4.20
N ALA A 6 6.13 7.78 3.35
CA ALA A 6 5.44 9.07 3.33
C ALA A 6 3.98 8.93 2.85
N ILE A 7 3.75 8.18 1.76
CA ILE A 7 2.40 7.88 1.26
C ILE A 7 1.57 7.19 2.33
N ARG A 8 2.13 6.16 2.98
CA ARG A 8 1.41 5.42 4.03
C ARG A 8 1.05 6.31 5.23
N ALA A 9 1.93 7.23 5.62
CA ALA A 9 1.65 8.16 6.70
C ALA A 9 0.51 9.13 6.35
N GLU A 10 0.45 9.59 5.10
CA GLU A 10 -0.62 10.46 4.61
C GLU A 10 -1.97 9.72 4.53
N GLU A 11 -1.98 8.50 3.99
CA GLU A 11 -3.17 7.64 3.95
C GLU A 11 -3.71 7.37 5.35
N LYS A 12 -2.83 7.00 6.29
CA LYS A 12 -3.21 6.75 7.69
C LYS A 12 -3.84 7.99 8.33
N ALA A 13 -3.22 9.15 8.17
CA ALA A 13 -3.75 10.40 8.72
C ALA A 13 -5.14 10.73 8.12
N THR A 14 -5.32 10.50 6.82
CA THR A 14 -6.62 10.70 6.15
C THR A 14 -7.67 9.74 6.67
N ASN A 15 -7.34 8.45 6.82
CA ASN A 15 -8.25 7.44 7.34
C ASN A 15 -8.63 7.72 8.81
N GLU A 16 -7.67 8.09 9.65
CA GLU A 16 -7.92 8.46 11.04
C GLU A 16 -8.87 9.67 11.15
N GLN A 17 -8.67 10.67 10.28
CA GLN A 17 -9.58 11.83 10.24
C GLN A 17 -10.98 11.42 9.76
N THR A 18 -11.08 10.62 8.71
CA THR A 18 -12.36 10.12 8.19
C THR A 18 -13.14 9.32 9.25
N ILE A 19 -12.45 8.46 9.99
CA ILE A 19 -13.06 7.69 11.09
C ILE A 19 -13.59 8.64 12.18
N LYS A 20 -12.79 9.62 12.56
CA LYS A 20 -13.18 10.60 13.56
C LYS A 20 -14.41 11.39 13.12
N ASP A 21 -14.40 11.91 11.89
CA ASP A 21 -15.52 12.70 11.34
C ASP A 21 -16.79 11.85 11.24
N ALA A 22 -16.68 10.58 10.86
CA ALA A 22 -17.81 9.66 10.81
C ALA A 22 -18.41 9.40 12.19
N VAL A 23 -17.60 9.22 13.23
CA VAL A 23 -18.07 9.04 14.62
C VAL A 23 -18.73 10.31 15.15
N GLU A 24 -18.16 11.49 14.89
CA GLU A 24 -18.74 12.77 15.27
C GLU A 24 -20.07 13.00 14.56
N ALA A 25 -20.15 12.67 13.25
CA ALA A 25 -21.38 12.76 12.47
C ALA A 25 -22.48 11.82 13.00
N GLN A 26 -22.15 10.57 13.32
CA GLN A 26 -23.09 9.62 13.94
C GLN A 26 -23.67 10.18 15.24
N THR A 27 -22.81 10.78 16.08
CA THR A 27 -23.22 11.36 17.36
C THR A 27 -24.16 12.55 17.14
N ALA A 28 -23.83 13.45 16.21
CA ALA A 28 -24.65 14.60 15.89
C ALA A 28 -26.02 14.20 15.31
N VAL A 29 -26.05 13.21 14.40
CA VAL A 29 -27.29 12.69 13.82
C VAL A 29 -28.14 12.00 14.89
N ALA A 30 -27.53 11.23 15.79
CA ALA A 30 -28.25 10.59 16.90
C ALA A 30 -28.94 11.62 17.82
N GLN A 31 -28.26 12.73 18.14
CA GLN A 31 -28.82 13.83 18.91
C GLN A 31 -29.98 14.50 18.16
N ALA A 32 -29.82 14.79 16.88
CA ALA A 32 -30.87 15.35 16.04
C ALA A 32 -32.10 14.44 15.98
N LEU A 33 -31.89 13.13 15.82
CA LEU A 33 -32.97 12.13 15.84
C LEU A 33 -33.72 12.14 17.16
N THR A 34 -33.04 12.23 18.28
CA THR A 34 -33.70 12.28 19.61
C THR A 34 -34.61 13.51 19.71
N VAL A 35 -34.08 14.69 19.35
CA VAL A 35 -34.87 15.94 19.41
C VAL A 35 -36.07 15.89 18.47
N LEU A 36 -35.88 15.38 17.25
CA LEU A 36 -36.95 15.28 16.27
C LEU A 36 -38.05 14.28 16.70
N LYS A 37 -37.65 13.12 17.21
CA LYS A 37 -38.60 12.12 17.72
C LYS A 37 -39.46 12.68 18.87
N GLU A 38 -38.81 13.33 19.85
CA GLU A 38 -39.53 14.00 20.95
C GLU A 38 -40.46 15.10 20.46
N PHE A 39 -40.04 15.88 19.45
CA PHE A 39 -40.91 16.92 18.88
C PHE A 39 -42.11 16.33 18.19
N TYR A 40 -41.96 15.28 17.38
CA TYR A 40 -43.09 14.62 16.69
C TYR A 40 -44.01 13.91 17.66
N GLU A 41 -43.51 13.28 18.71
CA GLU A 41 -44.30 12.69 19.77
C GLU A 41 -45.21 13.71 20.48
N LYS A 42 -44.61 14.84 20.91
CA LYS A 42 -45.37 15.94 21.54
C LYS A 42 -46.40 16.57 20.59
N ALA A 43 -46.05 16.71 19.32
CA ALA A 43 -46.98 17.22 18.31
C ALA A 43 -48.15 16.27 18.07
N ALA A 44 -47.92 14.95 18.05
CA ALA A 44 -48.94 13.93 17.91
C ALA A 44 -49.89 13.92 19.13
N GLU A 45 -49.35 14.03 20.36
CA GLU A 45 -50.15 14.13 21.59
C GLU A 45 -51.02 15.38 21.60
N ALA A 46 -50.46 16.54 21.22
CA ALA A 46 -51.22 17.81 21.14
C ALA A 46 -52.34 17.72 20.09
N THR A 47 -52.07 17.10 18.94
CA THR A 47 -53.09 16.90 17.89
C THR A 47 -54.21 15.96 18.34
N ALA A 48 -53.86 14.86 19.02
CA ALA A 48 -54.84 13.92 19.58
C ALA A 48 -55.77 14.59 20.61
N LEU A 49 -55.22 15.48 21.47
CA LEU A 49 -56.01 16.25 22.45
C LEU A 49 -56.95 17.27 21.80
N LEU A 50 -56.55 17.88 20.69
CA LEU A 50 -57.37 18.83 19.93
C LEU A 50 -58.48 18.11 19.14
N GLN A 51 -58.19 16.99 18.52
CA GLN A 51 -59.15 16.19 17.75
C GLN A 51 -60.21 15.49 18.64
N GLY A 52 -59.86 15.22 19.90
CA GLY A 52 -60.83 14.68 20.87
C GLY A 52 -61.95 15.67 21.22
N LYS A 53 -61.86 16.95 20.90
CA LYS A 53 -62.84 18.01 21.18
C LYS A 53 -63.68 18.45 19.98
N GLN A 54 -63.31 18.09 18.76
CA GLN A 54 -64.05 18.41 17.53
C GLN A 54 -64.04 17.19 16.60
N LYS A 55 -65.10 16.39 16.62
CA LYS A 55 -65.36 15.44 15.54
C LYS A 55 -66.25 16.15 14.50
N PRO A 56 -65.76 16.48 13.33
CA PRO A 56 -66.59 16.62 12.14
C PRO A 56 -66.84 15.19 11.61
N GLU A 57 -68.12 14.84 11.45
CA GLU A 57 -68.58 13.51 10.98
C GLU A 57 -68.27 13.20 9.50
N VAL A 58 -67.18 13.64 8.93
CA VAL A 58 -66.95 13.51 7.47
C VAL A 58 -65.78 12.58 7.07
N PHE A 59 -64.92 12.18 8.00
CA PHE A 59 -63.83 11.21 7.71
C PHE A 59 -63.68 10.21 8.85
N ASP A 60 -63.88 8.94 8.55
CA ASP A 60 -63.77 7.83 9.51
C ASP A 60 -62.36 7.49 9.97
N GLU A 61 -61.34 8.06 9.35
CA GLU A 61 -59.92 7.87 9.76
C GLU A 61 -59.25 9.20 10.07
N PRO A 62 -58.44 9.27 11.16
CA PRO A 62 -57.64 10.46 11.45
C PRO A 62 -56.61 10.67 10.35
N TYR A 63 -56.54 11.89 9.81
CA TYR A 63 -55.47 12.29 8.91
C TYR A 63 -54.14 12.21 9.66
N THR A 64 -53.38 11.16 9.42
CA THR A 64 -52.06 10.92 10.02
C THR A 64 -50.92 11.64 9.29
N GLY A 65 -51.24 12.50 8.32
CA GLY A 65 -50.23 13.19 7.52
C GLY A 65 -49.34 12.23 6.75
N MET A 66 -48.31 12.74 6.09
CA MET A 66 -47.29 11.95 5.34
C MET A 66 -46.37 11.12 6.25
N GLN A 67 -46.76 10.85 7.51
CA GLN A 67 -45.92 10.15 8.49
C GLN A 67 -45.92 8.64 8.38
N SER A 68 -46.82 8.02 7.59
CA SER A 68 -47.09 6.60 7.76
C SER A 68 -46.36 5.64 6.82
N GLU A 69 -45.74 6.05 5.74
CA GLU A 69 -45.19 5.04 4.80
C GLU A 69 -43.67 5.00 4.61
N ASN A 70 -42.88 6.04 4.98
CA ASN A 70 -41.42 5.97 4.82
C ASN A 70 -40.60 6.77 5.85
N GLY A 71 -41.11 6.96 7.05
CA GLY A 71 -40.35 7.60 8.14
C GLY A 71 -40.01 9.08 7.95
N GLY A 72 -40.35 9.70 6.85
CA GLY A 72 -40.07 11.11 6.58
C GLY A 72 -38.61 11.53 6.83
N VAL A 73 -38.40 12.70 7.45
CA VAL A 73 -37.05 13.22 7.79
C VAL A 73 -36.32 12.33 8.81
N VAL A 74 -37.07 11.73 9.76
CA VAL A 74 -36.51 10.82 10.77
C VAL A 74 -35.91 9.58 10.10
N GLY A 75 -36.63 8.94 9.17
CA GLY A 75 -36.14 7.78 8.44
C GLY A 75 -34.92 8.11 7.56
N MET A 76 -34.92 9.28 6.93
CA MET A 76 -33.74 9.73 6.18
C MET A 76 -32.51 9.91 7.07
N LEU A 77 -32.68 10.48 8.27
CA LEU A 77 -31.59 10.65 9.22
C LEU A 77 -31.11 9.32 9.79
N GLU A 78 -31.98 8.33 9.99
CA GLU A 78 -31.60 6.98 10.39
C GLU A 78 -30.75 6.29 9.31
N VAL A 79 -31.08 6.46 8.03
CA VAL A 79 -30.24 5.97 6.92
C VAL A 79 -28.87 6.67 6.92
N ILE A 80 -28.83 7.99 7.07
CA ILE A 80 -27.57 8.75 7.14
C ILE A 80 -26.71 8.27 8.33
N GLN A 81 -27.30 8.03 9.48
CA GLN A 81 -26.59 7.49 10.64
C GLN A 81 -26.00 6.11 10.34
N SER A 82 -26.77 5.24 9.69
CA SER A 82 -26.30 3.91 9.25
C SER A 82 -25.16 4.02 8.24
N ASP A 83 -25.24 4.98 7.30
CA ASP A 83 -24.19 5.20 6.32
C ASP A 83 -22.87 5.69 6.96
N PHE A 84 -22.92 6.56 7.96
CA PHE A 84 -21.73 6.94 8.73
C PHE A 84 -21.16 5.78 9.54
N ALA A 85 -21.98 4.90 10.12
CA ALA A 85 -21.53 3.71 10.82
C ALA A 85 -20.85 2.72 9.85
N ARG A 86 -21.36 2.59 8.65
CA ARG A 86 -20.72 1.80 7.59
C ARG A 86 -19.40 2.42 7.15
N LEU A 87 -19.37 3.74 6.89
CA LEU A 87 -18.15 4.45 6.52
C LEU A 87 -17.04 4.27 7.58
N GLU A 88 -17.37 4.38 8.85
CA GLU A 88 -16.44 4.13 9.96
C GLU A 88 -15.88 2.70 9.90
N THR A 89 -16.76 1.71 9.76
CA THR A 89 -16.39 0.29 9.76
C THR A 89 -15.51 -0.06 8.55
N ASP A 90 -15.92 0.38 7.37
CA ASP A 90 -15.22 0.11 6.11
C ASP A 90 -13.84 0.80 6.11
N THR A 91 -13.76 2.03 6.60
CA THR A 91 -12.49 2.75 6.70
C THR A 91 -11.54 2.09 7.71
N LYS A 92 -12.03 1.61 8.85
CA LYS A 92 -11.22 0.85 9.83
C LYS A 92 -10.70 -0.45 9.23
N ALA A 93 -11.52 -1.17 8.49
CA ALA A 93 -11.12 -2.40 7.82
C ALA A 93 -10.06 -2.14 6.75
N ALA A 94 -10.26 -1.13 5.91
CA ALA A 94 -9.31 -0.72 4.88
C ALA A 94 -7.98 -0.27 5.48
N GLU A 95 -7.99 0.47 6.59
CA GLU A 95 -6.78 0.89 7.31
C GLU A 95 -5.99 -0.30 7.86
N ALA A 96 -6.68 -1.28 8.44
CA ALA A 96 -6.04 -2.48 8.96
C ALA A 96 -5.38 -3.31 7.83
N GLU A 97 -6.04 -3.42 6.68
CA GLU A 97 -5.52 -4.10 5.49
C GLU A 97 -4.31 -3.36 4.89
N ALA A 98 -4.40 -2.03 4.76
CA ALA A 98 -3.30 -1.20 4.28
C ALA A 98 -2.08 -1.24 5.20
N GLN A 99 -2.28 -1.24 6.52
CA GLN A 99 -1.19 -1.39 7.50
C GLN A 99 -0.51 -2.75 7.34
N LYS A 100 -1.27 -3.83 7.24
CA LYS A 100 -0.74 -5.18 7.04
C LYS A 100 0.08 -5.27 5.74
N ALA A 101 -0.46 -4.77 4.63
CA ALA A 101 0.22 -4.77 3.35
C ALA A 101 1.53 -3.96 3.38
N PHE A 102 1.54 -2.83 4.09
CA PHE A 102 2.75 -2.02 4.27
C PHE A 102 3.82 -2.74 5.11
N ASP A 103 3.42 -3.44 6.17
CA ASP A 103 4.34 -4.20 7.03
C ASP A 103 4.97 -5.37 6.25
N GLU A 104 4.18 -6.09 5.46
CA GLU A 104 4.65 -7.16 4.56
C GLU A 104 5.64 -6.60 3.53
N PHE A 105 5.27 -5.54 2.83
CA PHE A 105 6.14 -4.87 1.85
C PHE A 105 7.46 -4.40 2.47
N THR A 106 7.42 -3.83 3.68
CA THR A 106 8.60 -3.34 4.39
C THR A 106 9.53 -4.50 4.78
N SER A 107 8.95 -5.59 5.28
CA SER A 107 9.69 -6.81 5.64
C SER A 107 10.36 -7.45 4.42
N GLU A 108 9.61 -7.68 3.34
CA GLU A 108 10.14 -8.24 2.10
C GLU A 108 11.23 -7.35 1.48
N SER A 109 11.02 -6.04 1.49
CA SER A 109 12.01 -5.07 1.00
C SER A 109 13.30 -5.10 1.80
N ALA A 110 13.23 -5.30 3.13
CA ALA A 110 14.41 -5.45 3.99
C ALA A 110 15.18 -6.72 3.66
N VAL A 111 14.49 -7.85 3.49
CA VAL A 111 15.09 -9.14 3.09
C VAL A 111 15.76 -9.02 1.72
N ASN A 112 15.06 -8.47 0.73
CA ASN A 112 15.59 -8.30 -0.62
C ASN A 112 16.81 -7.36 -0.64
N ARG A 113 16.81 -6.30 0.13
CA ARG A 113 17.98 -5.40 0.26
C ARG A 113 19.18 -6.12 0.87
N ALA A 114 18.97 -6.94 1.91
CA ALA A 114 20.04 -7.71 2.54
C ALA A 114 20.64 -8.74 1.55
N ALA A 115 19.78 -9.46 0.81
CA ALA A 115 20.21 -10.41 -0.21
C ALA A 115 20.99 -9.72 -1.33
N ASN A 116 20.46 -8.62 -1.86
CA ASN A 116 21.13 -7.85 -2.91
C ASN A 116 22.48 -7.27 -2.45
N ALA A 117 22.59 -6.82 -1.20
CA ALA A 117 23.86 -6.35 -0.64
C ALA A 117 24.92 -7.46 -0.61
N LYS A 118 24.53 -8.69 -0.20
CA LYS A 118 25.42 -9.85 -0.24
C LYS A 118 25.81 -10.26 -1.66
N ASP A 119 24.90 -10.21 -2.59
CA ASP A 119 25.16 -10.45 -4.01
C ASP A 119 26.16 -9.46 -4.58
N VAL A 120 26.02 -8.18 -4.27
CA VAL A 120 26.97 -7.13 -4.69
C VAL A 120 28.35 -7.37 -4.10
N GLU A 121 28.44 -7.70 -2.80
CA GLU A 121 29.69 -8.04 -2.13
C GLU A 121 30.40 -9.21 -2.84
N HIS A 122 29.66 -10.32 -3.07
CA HIS A 122 30.21 -11.50 -3.74
C HIS A 122 30.64 -11.21 -5.18
N LYS A 123 29.83 -10.50 -5.95
CA LYS A 123 30.15 -10.13 -7.33
C LYS A 123 31.36 -9.19 -7.40
N THR A 124 31.50 -8.28 -6.46
CA THR A 124 32.64 -7.37 -6.36
C THR A 124 33.93 -8.15 -6.07
N THR A 125 33.91 -9.06 -5.11
CA THR A 125 35.03 -9.95 -4.79
C THR A 125 35.41 -10.81 -5.99
N LYS A 126 34.44 -11.43 -6.66
CA LYS A 126 34.68 -12.23 -7.86
C LYS A 126 35.30 -11.41 -8.99
N LYS A 127 34.82 -10.19 -9.22
CA LYS A 127 35.37 -9.26 -10.22
C LYS A 127 36.85 -8.98 -9.92
N THR A 128 37.18 -8.59 -8.68
CA THR A 128 38.56 -8.30 -8.26
C THR A 128 39.48 -9.50 -8.49
N ASN A 129 39.05 -10.70 -8.09
CA ASN A 129 39.82 -11.93 -8.28
C ASN A 129 40.04 -12.26 -9.78
N GLN A 130 39.04 -12.07 -10.61
CA GLN A 130 39.12 -12.28 -12.06
C GLN A 130 40.04 -11.25 -12.73
N GLU A 131 40.01 -10.00 -12.31
CA GLU A 131 40.92 -8.94 -12.81
C GLU A 131 42.37 -9.24 -12.44
N ALA A 132 42.64 -9.71 -11.23
CA ALA A 132 43.96 -10.16 -10.80
C ALA A 132 44.44 -11.38 -11.61
N ALA A 133 43.60 -12.38 -11.78
CA ALA A 133 43.91 -13.58 -12.58
C ALA A 133 44.15 -13.23 -14.06
N LEU A 134 43.37 -12.29 -14.61
CA LEU A 134 43.58 -11.82 -15.99
C LEU A 134 44.93 -11.12 -16.14
N THR A 135 45.31 -10.30 -15.17
CA THR A 135 46.62 -9.61 -15.18
C THR A 135 47.78 -10.61 -15.11
N ALA A 136 47.69 -11.61 -14.23
CA ALA A 136 48.67 -12.67 -14.14
C ALA A 136 48.79 -13.45 -15.46
N LYS A 137 47.68 -13.89 -16.05
CA LYS A 137 47.67 -14.63 -17.32
C LYS A 137 48.19 -13.80 -18.50
N LYS A 138 47.99 -12.49 -18.52
CA LYS A 138 48.60 -11.61 -19.54
C LYS A 138 50.12 -11.55 -19.39
N ALA A 139 50.63 -11.46 -18.17
CA ALA A 139 52.06 -11.50 -17.91
C ALA A 139 52.69 -12.86 -18.31
N ASP A 140 52.05 -13.98 -17.98
CA ASP A 140 52.45 -15.32 -18.37
C ASP A 140 52.47 -15.47 -19.90
N LEU A 141 51.45 -14.98 -20.59
CA LEU A 141 51.41 -14.99 -22.05
C LEU A 141 52.56 -14.21 -22.67
N GLU A 142 52.84 -12.99 -22.16
CA GLU A 142 53.95 -12.17 -22.62
C GLU A 142 55.28 -12.89 -22.40
N GLY A 143 55.48 -13.53 -21.23
CA GLY A 143 56.68 -14.31 -20.91
C GLY A 143 56.84 -15.50 -21.87
N THR A 144 55.80 -16.30 -22.04
CA THR A 144 55.80 -17.46 -22.95
C THR A 144 56.07 -17.05 -24.40
N GLN A 145 55.47 -15.92 -24.85
CA GLN A 145 55.74 -15.41 -26.20
C GLN A 145 57.22 -15.01 -26.39
N LYS A 146 57.82 -14.35 -25.41
CA LYS A 146 59.27 -14.01 -25.45
C LYS A 146 60.16 -15.26 -25.50
N GLU A 147 59.81 -16.28 -24.71
CA GLU A 147 60.56 -17.58 -24.73
C GLU A 147 60.44 -18.28 -26.09
N LEU A 148 59.22 -18.28 -26.67
CA LEU A 148 58.99 -18.84 -28.00
C LEU A 148 59.79 -18.10 -29.06
N ASP A 149 59.75 -16.77 -29.06
CA ASP A 149 60.51 -15.94 -30.02
C ASP A 149 62.01 -16.19 -29.91
N ALA A 150 62.55 -16.29 -28.68
CA ALA A 150 63.99 -16.63 -28.45
C ALA A 150 64.32 -18.03 -28.94
N ALA A 151 63.48 -19.03 -28.71
CA ALA A 151 63.62 -20.41 -29.18
C ALA A 151 63.63 -20.49 -30.71
N LEU A 152 62.71 -19.79 -31.37
CA LEU A 152 62.70 -19.68 -32.85
C LEU A 152 63.91 -19.02 -33.41
N ALA A 153 64.35 -17.91 -32.81
CA ALA A 153 65.60 -17.26 -33.23
C ALA A 153 66.85 -18.12 -33.05
N TYR A 154 66.89 -18.94 -31.99
CA TYR A 154 67.98 -19.92 -31.81
C TYR A 154 67.91 -21.03 -32.83
N TYR A 155 66.73 -21.55 -33.11
CA TYR A 155 66.53 -22.58 -34.14
C TYR A 155 66.94 -22.14 -35.51
N ASP A 156 66.62 -20.91 -35.91
CA ASP A 156 67.08 -20.33 -37.21
C ASP A 156 68.57 -20.19 -37.30
N LYS A 157 69.31 -19.96 -36.21
CA LYS A 157 70.72 -19.96 -36.17
C LYS A 157 71.36 -21.34 -36.31
N LEU A 158 70.71 -22.39 -35.76
CA LEU A 158 71.18 -23.78 -35.83
C LEU A 158 70.92 -24.41 -37.19
N LYS A 159 69.86 -24.07 -37.88
CA LYS A 159 69.41 -24.65 -39.13
C LYS A 159 70.51 -24.67 -40.22
N PRO A 160 71.33 -23.58 -40.49
CA PRO A 160 72.39 -23.60 -41.46
C PRO A 160 73.56 -24.52 -41.06
N SER A 161 73.91 -24.59 -39.77
CA SER A 161 75.02 -25.44 -39.29
C SER A 161 74.67 -26.92 -39.33
N ALA A 162 73.42 -27.28 -39.03
CA ALA A 162 72.98 -28.67 -39.16
C ALA A 162 72.93 -29.13 -40.62
N LEU A 163 72.53 -28.29 -41.55
CA LEU A 163 72.52 -28.60 -42.99
C LEU A 163 73.92 -28.74 -43.57
N SER A 164 74.94 -28.07 -42.97
CA SER A 164 76.36 -28.19 -43.41
C SER A 164 77.03 -29.50 -42.95
N LEU A 165 76.53 -30.16 -41.91
CA LEU A 165 77.01 -31.46 -41.40
C LEU A 165 76.55 -32.65 -42.20
N PHE A 166 75.56 -32.53 -43.04
CA PHE A 166 75.00 -33.59 -43.89
C PHE A 166 75.37 -33.45 -45.38
N ARG A 167 76.35 -32.62 -45.68
CA ARG A 167 77.01 -32.51 -46.98
C ARG A 167 78.40 -33.10 -46.92
#